data_be3a31d15ea52b72f6906ba25289ebb1
#
_entry.id   be3a31d15ea52b72f6906ba25289ebb1
#
_cell.length_a   1.000
_cell.length_b   1.000
_cell.length_c   1.000
_cell.angle_alpha   90.00
_cell.angle_beta   90.00
_cell.angle_gamma   90.00
#
_symmetry.space_group_name_H-M   'P 1'
#
loop_
_entity.id
_entity.type
_entity.pdbx_description
1 polymer ?
#
loop_
_entity_poly.entity_id
_entity_poly.type
_entity_poly.pdbx_seq_one_letter_code
_entity_poly.pdbx_strand_id
1 'polypeptide(L)'
;MKRKRIIRNLYRTVALLVLAVSAGCNSVNPPVFGSTVKDIDGNEYHTVTIGTQTWMMENLKTTHYQDGTAIPMVADCAAWRNMKAPGYCWYKNDSTTNKAVYGALYNWYAVSTGKLAPAGWHVATDAEWSTLENNATVYLYSSGSLSKILASKTNWLKSLNIGAIGNNLTVNNSSGFTALPGGTRENYIRSFNSRDSTGAWWSSTLATDTTSIGLLMRCDYSSVERYDKLKWKGFSVRCIKD
;
A
#
# COMPACT_ATOMS: atom_id res chain seq x y z
N MET A 1 -2.85 90.29 -32.02
CA MET A 1 -1.89 89.56 -31.17
C MET A 1 -2.54 88.28 -30.67
N LYS A 2 -2.19 87.11 -31.23
CA LYS A 2 -2.76 85.81 -30.86
C LYS A 2 -1.77 85.08 -29.95
N ARG A 3 -2.11 84.81 -28.70
CA ARG A 3 -1.32 83.96 -27.78
C ARG A 3 -1.56 82.55 -28.10
N LYS A 4 -0.53 81.82 -28.54
CA LYS A 4 -0.53 80.38 -28.66
C LYS A 4 -0.33 79.73 -27.29
N ARG A 5 -1.32 78.98 -26.85
CA ARG A 5 -1.21 78.04 -25.65
C ARG A 5 -0.50 76.75 -26.06
N ILE A 6 0.64 76.52 -25.45
CA ILE A 6 1.34 75.23 -25.58
C ILE A 6 0.74 74.29 -24.56
N ILE A 7 0.08 73.24 -25.04
CA ILE A 7 -0.41 72.11 -24.19
C ILE A 7 0.73 71.11 -24.10
N ARG A 8 1.30 70.99 -22.93
CA ARG A 8 2.25 69.92 -22.60
C ARG A 8 1.47 68.62 -22.31
N ASN A 9 1.53 67.63 -23.21
CA ASN A 9 1.04 66.29 -22.97
C ASN A 9 1.99 65.58 -22.00
N LEU A 10 1.48 65.31 -20.80
CA LEU A 10 2.15 64.49 -19.80
C LEU A 10 1.73 63.03 -20.06
N TYR A 11 2.57 62.25 -20.74
CA TYR A 11 2.38 60.79 -20.83
C TYR A 11 2.75 60.19 -19.49
N ARG A 12 1.75 59.77 -18.71
CA ARG A 12 1.92 58.88 -17.57
C ARG A 12 2.13 57.46 -18.10
N THR A 13 3.35 56.99 -18.08
CA THR A 13 3.68 55.58 -18.30
C THR A 13 3.17 54.79 -17.10
N VAL A 14 2.04 54.10 -17.26
CA VAL A 14 1.59 53.12 -16.29
C VAL A 14 2.40 51.87 -16.57
N ALA A 15 3.39 51.60 -15.74
CA ALA A 15 4.07 50.28 -15.73
C ALA A 15 3.12 49.24 -15.13
N LEU A 16 2.51 48.43 -15.99
CA LEU A 16 1.82 47.21 -15.56
C LEU A 16 2.88 46.22 -15.04
N LEU A 17 2.97 46.12 -13.73
CA LEU A 17 3.70 45.01 -13.09
C LEU A 17 2.89 43.74 -13.32
N VAL A 18 3.21 42.97 -14.35
CA VAL A 18 2.68 41.60 -14.51
C VAL A 18 3.40 40.76 -13.48
N LEU A 19 2.76 40.51 -12.32
CA LEU A 19 3.15 39.41 -11.43
C LEU A 19 2.92 38.12 -12.20
N ALA A 20 3.99 37.56 -12.74
CA ALA A 20 4.00 36.17 -13.18
C ALA A 20 3.87 35.31 -11.92
N VAL A 21 2.63 34.94 -11.57
CA VAL A 21 2.38 33.81 -10.68
C VAL A 21 2.87 32.61 -11.45
N SER A 22 4.09 32.17 -11.18
CA SER A 22 4.55 30.85 -11.57
C SER A 22 3.66 29.87 -10.81
N ALA A 23 2.54 29.45 -11.42
CA ALA A 23 1.86 28.24 -11.04
C ALA A 23 2.93 27.14 -11.17
N GLY A 24 3.53 26.77 -10.04
CA GLY A 24 4.39 25.61 -9.96
C GLY A 24 3.54 24.43 -10.42
N CYS A 25 3.72 24.05 -11.67
CA CYS A 25 3.25 22.75 -12.13
C CYS A 25 4.00 21.78 -11.24
N ASN A 26 3.35 21.28 -10.20
CA ASN A 26 3.85 20.13 -9.44
C ASN A 26 3.92 19.00 -10.46
N SER A 27 5.06 18.88 -11.13
CA SER A 27 5.32 17.75 -11.99
C SER A 27 5.24 16.52 -11.10
N VAL A 28 4.19 15.73 -11.28
CA VAL A 28 4.05 14.44 -10.63
C VAL A 28 5.24 13.60 -11.09
N ASN A 29 6.23 13.45 -10.21
CA ASN A 29 7.33 12.55 -10.51
C ASN A 29 6.77 11.13 -10.64
N PRO A 30 7.05 10.43 -11.75
CA PRO A 30 6.62 9.05 -11.90
C PRO A 30 7.22 8.20 -10.77
N PRO A 31 6.56 7.08 -10.38
CA PRO A 31 7.13 6.17 -9.41
C PRO A 31 8.49 5.68 -9.88
N VAL A 32 9.47 5.66 -8.97
CA VAL A 32 10.83 5.21 -9.29
C VAL A 32 10.95 3.74 -8.90
N PHE A 33 11.13 2.88 -9.90
CA PHE A 33 11.36 1.45 -9.67
C PHE A 33 12.83 1.24 -9.32
N GLY A 34 13.08 0.53 -8.22
CA GLY A 34 14.41 0.26 -7.69
C GLY A 34 14.91 -1.15 -8.00
N SER A 35 16.04 -1.52 -7.37
CA SER A 35 16.57 -2.89 -7.41
C SER A 35 15.68 -3.84 -6.63
N THR A 36 15.88 -5.16 -6.84
CA THR A 36 15.25 -6.19 -6.03
C THR A 36 15.93 -6.32 -4.66
N VAL A 37 15.17 -6.78 -3.67
CA VAL A 37 15.67 -7.22 -2.36
C VAL A 37 15.31 -8.70 -2.17
N LYS A 38 16.17 -9.43 -1.45
CA LYS A 38 15.95 -10.84 -1.12
C LYS A 38 15.73 -11.01 0.37
N ASP A 39 14.80 -11.89 0.74
CA ASP A 39 14.68 -12.36 2.11
C ASP A 39 15.67 -13.52 2.39
N ILE A 40 15.65 -14.01 3.61
CA ILE A 40 16.54 -15.11 4.06
C ILE A 40 16.28 -16.42 3.30
N ASP A 41 15.07 -16.63 2.81
CA ASP A 41 14.69 -17.80 2.00
C ASP A 41 15.08 -17.65 0.51
N GLY A 42 15.70 -16.51 0.13
CA GLY A 42 16.06 -16.20 -1.25
C GLY A 42 14.90 -15.74 -2.13
N ASN A 43 13.73 -15.48 -1.56
CA ASN A 43 12.63 -14.88 -2.33
C ASN A 43 12.97 -13.46 -2.74
N GLU A 44 12.71 -13.11 -3.99
CA GLU A 44 12.94 -11.76 -4.52
C GLU A 44 11.68 -10.91 -4.47
N TYR A 45 11.87 -9.62 -4.20
CA TYR A 45 10.85 -8.57 -4.15
C TYR A 45 11.35 -7.36 -4.92
N HIS A 46 10.56 -6.88 -5.88
CA HIS A 46 10.83 -5.62 -6.57
C HIS A 46 10.52 -4.46 -5.64
N THR A 47 11.13 -3.31 -5.90
CA THR A 47 10.94 -2.13 -5.06
C THR A 47 10.44 -0.95 -5.87
N VAL A 48 9.67 -0.08 -5.21
CA VAL A 48 9.18 1.18 -5.76
C VAL A 48 9.31 2.29 -4.73
N THR A 49 9.80 3.45 -5.16
CA THR A 49 9.84 4.66 -4.33
C THR A 49 8.63 5.53 -4.65
N ILE A 50 7.82 5.83 -3.62
CA ILE A 50 6.63 6.66 -3.67
C ILE A 50 6.81 7.80 -2.66
N GLY A 51 7.00 9.02 -3.15
CA GLY A 51 7.42 10.15 -2.32
C GLY A 51 8.80 9.88 -1.71
N THR A 52 8.88 9.85 -0.39
CA THR A 52 10.13 9.61 0.36
C THR A 52 10.31 8.17 0.82
N GLN A 53 9.37 7.27 0.48
CA GLN A 53 9.34 5.90 0.99
C GLN A 53 9.64 4.89 -0.12
N THR A 54 10.48 3.90 0.19
CA THR A 54 10.75 2.76 -0.72
C THR A 54 10.06 1.51 -0.19
N TRP A 55 9.15 0.95 -0.98
CA TRP A 55 8.29 -0.18 -0.63
C TRP A 55 8.62 -1.41 -1.47
N MET A 56 8.41 -2.61 -0.90
CA MET A 56 8.30 -3.82 -1.71
C MET A 56 7.01 -3.78 -2.53
N MET A 57 7.06 -4.24 -3.77
CA MET A 57 5.89 -4.32 -4.66
C MET A 57 5.07 -5.60 -4.44
N GLU A 58 5.69 -6.65 -3.91
CA GLU A 58 5.04 -7.91 -3.59
C GLU A 58 4.77 -8.03 -2.09
N ASN A 59 3.78 -8.85 -1.74
CA ASN A 59 3.56 -9.27 -0.37
C ASN A 59 4.68 -10.21 0.09
N LEU A 60 5.07 -10.11 1.35
CA LEU A 60 6.10 -10.96 1.95
C LEU A 60 5.69 -12.43 1.87
N LYS A 61 6.67 -13.32 1.58
CA LYS A 61 6.46 -14.77 1.40
C LYS A 61 7.53 -15.62 2.09
N THR A 62 8.28 -15.00 3.03
CA THR A 62 9.30 -15.69 3.82
C THR A 62 8.68 -16.69 4.79
N THR A 63 9.40 -17.76 5.05
CA THR A 63 9.05 -18.80 6.03
C THR A 63 10.01 -18.82 7.22
N HIS A 64 11.04 -17.98 7.18
CA HIS A 64 12.00 -17.77 8.26
C HIS A 64 12.11 -16.29 8.62
N TYR A 65 12.45 -16.03 9.88
CA TYR A 65 12.87 -14.70 10.31
C TYR A 65 14.26 -14.37 9.77
N GLN A 66 14.62 -13.08 9.78
CA GLN A 66 15.92 -12.61 9.28
C GLN A 66 17.14 -13.27 9.99
N ASP A 67 16.96 -13.82 11.18
CA ASP A 67 17.98 -14.57 11.93
C ASP A 67 18.05 -16.06 11.57
N GLY A 68 17.26 -16.52 10.58
CA GLY A 68 17.19 -17.90 10.15
C GLY A 68 16.24 -18.80 10.97
N THR A 69 15.62 -18.27 12.02
CA THR A 69 14.64 -19.04 12.81
C THR A 69 13.38 -19.31 11.98
N ALA A 70 12.94 -20.56 11.91
CA ALA A 70 11.73 -20.95 11.17
C ALA A 70 10.46 -20.37 11.81
N ILE A 71 9.55 -19.86 10.99
CA ILE A 71 8.21 -19.43 11.40
C ILE A 71 7.29 -20.67 11.28
N PRO A 72 6.55 -21.05 12.33
CA PRO A 72 5.65 -22.20 12.25
C PRO A 72 4.57 -22.03 11.18
N MET A 73 4.45 -22.99 10.26
CA MET A 73 3.35 -23.09 9.32
C MET A 73 2.19 -23.80 9.98
N VAL A 74 1.03 -23.15 10.11
CA VAL A 74 -0.13 -23.68 10.83
C VAL A 74 -1.30 -23.84 9.88
N ALA A 75 -1.58 -25.08 9.47
CA ALA A 75 -2.68 -25.41 8.56
C ALA A 75 -4.01 -25.55 9.30
N ASP A 76 -3.99 -26.18 10.50
CA ASP A 76 -5.19 -26.43 11.28
C ASP A 76 -5.90 -25.16 11.73
N CYS A 77 -7.21 -25.12 11.57
CA CYS A 77 -8.03 -23.94 11.83
C CYS A 77 -8.17 -23.65 13.33
N ALA A 78 -8.33 -24.69 14.16
CA ALA A 78 -8.51 -24.54 15.60
C ALA A 78 -7.19 -24.15 16.27
N ALA A 79 -6.08 -24.77 15.85
CA ALA A 79 -4.74 -24.40 16.30
C ALA A 79 -4.43 -22.93 15.95
N TRP A 80 -4.68 -22.52 14.70
CA TRP A 80 -4.46 -21.13 14.27
C TRP A 80 -5.22 -20.12 15.13
N ARG A 81 -6.51 -20.35 15.34
CA ARG A 81 -7.38 -19.44 16.08
C ARG A 81 -6.97 -19.25 17.54
N ASN A 82 -6.52 -20.33 18.16
CA ASN A 82 -6.22 -20.36 19.59
C ASN A 82 -4.76 -19.98 19.88
N MET A 83 -3.91 -19.85 18.86
CA MET A 83 -2.50 -19.53 19.08
C MET A 83 -2.31 -18.07 19.47
N LYS A 84 -1.41 -17.88 20.44
CA LYS A 84 -0.87 -16.58 20.87
C LYS A 84 0.63 -16.49 20.59
N ALA A 85 1.08 -17.22 19.58
CA ALA A 85 2.46 -17.31 19.15
C ALA A 85 2.56 -17.02 17.64
N PRO A 86 3.75 -16.67 17.13
CA PRO A 86 3.98 -16.45 15.70
C PRO A 86 3.57 -17.61 14.83
N GLY A 87 3.00 -17.31 13.66
CA GLY A 87 2.67 -18.31 12.67
C GLY A 87 2.32 -17.70 11.32
N TYR A 88 2.45 -18.52 10.27
CA TYR A 88 2.01 -18.19 8.94
C TYR A 88 1.22 -19.33 8.29
N CYS A 89 0.54 -19.02 7.21
CA CYS A 89 -0.04 -20.00 6.30
C CYS A 89 -0.10 -19.45 4.88
N TRP A 90 -0.37 -20.32 3.92
CA TRP A 90 -0.77 -19.91 2.58
C TRP A 90 -2.30 -19.82 2.49
N TYR A 91 -2.83 -19.02 1.59
CA TYR A 91 -4.27 -19.00 1.37
C TYR A 91 -4.76 -20.41 1.02
N LYS A 92 -5.80 -20.91 1.70
CA LYS A 92 -6.30 -22.31 1.64
C LYS A 92 -5.24 -23.38 1.90
N ASN A 93 -4.15 -23.03 2.56
CA ASN A 93 -2.98 -23.90 2.80
C ASN A 93 -2.32 -24.43 1.51
N ASP A 94 -2.55 -23.75 0.39
CA ASP A 94 -2.01 -24.10 -0.92
C ASP A 94 -0.88 -23.13 -1.32
N SER A 95 0.36 -23.57 -1.12
CA SER A 95 1.55 -22.81 -1.49
C SER A 95 1.77 -22.78 -3.00
N THR A 96 1.37 -23.81 -3.71
CA THR A 96 1.61 -23.96 -5.16
C THR A 96 0.91 -22.86 -5.93
N THR A 97 -0.35 -22.59 -5.58
CA THR A 97 -1.16 -21.58 -6.26
C THR A 97 -0.93 -20.15 -5.72
N ASN A 98 -0.60 -20.03 -4.41
CA ASN A 98 -0.70 -18.73 -3.75
C ASN A 98 0.64 -18.07 -3.41
N LYS A 99 1.71 -18.84 -3.14
CA LYS A 99 3.01 -18.30 -2.69
C LYS A 99 3.57 -17.27 -3.67
N ALA A 100 3.62 -17.60 -4.94
CA ALA A 100 4.27 -16.75 -5.94
C ALA A 100 3.51 -15.45 -6.19
N VAL A 101 2.18 -15.49 -6.17
CA VAL A 101 1.32 -14.34 -6.54
C VAL A 101 0.94 -13.51 -5.32
N TYR A 102 0.40 -14.15 -4.28
CA TYR A 102 -0.23 -13.44 -3.17
C TYR A 102 0.64 -13.35 -1.91
N GLY A 103 1.73 -14.12 -1.83
CA GLY A 103 2.56 -14.20 -0.64
C GLY A 103 1.90 -15.02 0.48
N ALA A 104 2.43 -14.90 1.68
CA ALA A 104 1.94 -15.59 2.86
C ALA A 104 0.95 -14.72 3.67
N LEU A 105 0.12 -15.38 4.47
CA LEU A 105 -0.72 -14.77 5.48
C LEU A 105 -0.08 -15.04 6.86
N TYR A 106 0.32 -13.98 7.54
CA TYR A 106 0.92 -14.02 8.87
C TYR A 106 -0.09 -13.60 9.92
N ASN A 107 -0.01 -14.19 11.11
CA ASN A 107 -0.68 -13.59 12.26
C ASN A 107 0.15 -12.40 12.79
N TRP A 108 -0.48 -11.52 13.59
CA TRP A 108 0.22 -10.35 14.08
C TRP A 108 1.35 -10.68 15.08
N TYR A 109 1.30 -11.84 15.72
CA TYR A 109 2.38 -12.29 16.60
C TYR A 109 3.70 -12.50 15.83
N ALA A 110 3.63 -12.91 14.56
CA ALA A 110 4.82 -12.98 13.70
C ALA A 110 5.33 -11.56 13.35
N VAL A 111 4.43 -10.62 13.06
CA VAL A 111 4.77 -9.23 12.77
C VAL A 111 5.43 -8.54 13.95
N SER A 112 4.91 -8.74 15.16
CA SER A 112 5.38 -8.08 16.39
C SER A 112 6.78 -8.48 16.85
N THR A 113 7.38 -9.50 16.25
CA THR A 113 8.76 -9.90 16.56
C THR A 113 9.81 -8.88 16.12
N GLY A 114 9.47 -8.00 15.16
CA GLY A 114 10.41 -7.08 14.52
C GLY A 114 11.44 -7.77 13.61
N LYS A 115 11.36 -9.11 13.43
CA LYS A 115 12.35 -9.91 12.69
C LYS A 115 11.83 -10.46 11.37
N LEU A 116 10.59 -10.10 11.00
CA LEU A 116 9.91 -10.73 9.85
C LEU A 116 10.44 -10.21 8.51
N ALA A 117 10.79 -8.94 8.43
CA ALA A 117 11.30 -8.30 7.22
C ALA A 117 12.78 -8.65 6.97
N PRO A 118 13.28 -8.59 5.73
CA PRO A 118 14.70 -8.70 5.42
C PRO A 118 15.55 -7.61 6.11
N ALA A 119 16.85 -7.83 6.22
CA ALA A 119 17.78 -6.85 6.81
C ALA A 119 17.73 -5.51 6.04
N GLY A 120 17.66 -4.39 6.76
CA GLY A 120 17.50 -3.03 6.23
C GLY A 120 16.06 -2.70 5.79
N TRP A 121 15.09 -3.54 6.25
CA TRP A 121 13.66 -3.37 6.00
C TRP A 121 12.87 -3.69 7.26
N HIS A 122 11.69 -3.12 7.38
CA HIS A 122 10.74 -3.46 8.45
C HIS A 122 9.31 -3.60 7.91
N VAL A 123 8.45 -4.23 8.71
CA VAL A 123 7.01 -4.25 8.44
C VAL A 123 6.44 -2.88 8.71
N ALA A 124 5.76 -2.31 7.73
CA ALA A 124 5.29 -0.92 7.80
C ALA A 124 4.39 -0.64 9.02
N THR A 125 4.61 0.49 9.65
CA THR A 125 3.76 1.07 10.71
C THR A 125 2.52 1.72 10.11
N ASP A 126 1.50 2.02 10.91
CA ASP A 126 0.31 2.76 10.46
C ASP A 126 0.64 4.20 10.01
N ALA A 127 1.62 4.82 10.65
CA ALA A 127 2.11 6.15 10.24
C ALA A 127 2.75 6.13 8.85
N GLU A 128 3.50 5.07 8.52
CA GLU A 128 4.10 4.89 7.19
C GLU A 128 3.07 4.58 6.13
N TRP A 129 2.04 3.80 6.45
CA TRP A 129 0.89 3.60 5.56
C TRP A 129 0.17 4.94 5.30
N SER A 130 -0.01 5.78 6.32
CA SER A 130 -0.61 7.11 6.16
C SER A 130 0.26 8.02 5.28
N THR A 131 1.59 7.94 5.43
CA THR A 131 2.54 8.67 4.59
C THR A 131 2.48 8.18 3.13
N LEU A 132 2.40 6.86 2.91
CA LEU A 132 2.20 6.28 1.57
C LEU A 132 0.92 6.83 0.92
N GLU A 133 -0.19 6.82 1.64
CA GLU A 133 -1.48 7.31 1.13
C GLU A 133 -1.41 8.79 0.76
N ASN A 134 -0.80 9.62 1.61
CA ASN A 134 -0.61 11.03 1.33
C ASN A 134 0.28 11.26 0.10
N ASN A 135 1.40 10.55 0.00
CA ASN A 135 2.29 10.63 -1.16
C ASN A 135 1.61 10.13 -2.44
N ALA A 136 0.75 9.13 -2.34
CA ALA A 136 0.04 8.56 -3.47
C ALA A 136 -1.05 9.49 -4.02
N THR A 137 -1.54 10.46 -3.25
CA THR A 137 -2.58 11.41 -3.71
C THR A 137 -2.19 12.21 -4.94
N VAL A 138 -0.89 12.42 -5.20
CA VAL A 138 -0.40 13.10 -6.42
C VAL A 138 -0.81 12.37 -7.70
N TYR A 139 -1.16 11.09 -7.64
CA TYR A 139 -1.60 10.26 -8.77
C TYR A 139 -3.15 10.23 -8.94
N LEU A 140 -3.92 10.95 -8.12
CA LEU A 140 -5.41 10.92 -8.16
C LEU A 140 -5.95 11.26 -9.53
N TYR A 141 -5.34 12.20 -10.23
CA TYR A 141 -5.78 12.62 -11.56
C TYR A 141 -5.80 11.47 -12.58
N SER A 142 -4.86 10.54 -12.47
CA SER A 142 -4.75 9.42 -13.42
C SER A 142 -5.63 8.21 -13.08
N SER A 143 -5.96 8.01 -11.81
CA SER A 143 -6.63 6.79 -11.34
C SER A 143 -8.00 7.01 -10.69
N GLY A 144 -8.30 8.21 -10.26
CA GLY A 144 -9.61 8.62 -9.75
C GLY A 144 -9.89 8.27 -8.28
N SER A 145 -9.15 7.35 -7.66
CA SER A 145 -9.29 7.02 -6.23
C SER A 145 -8.00 6.48 -5.64
N LEU A 146 -7.80 6.66 -4.34
CA LEU A 146 -6.61 6.20 -3.62
C LEU A 146 -6.42 4.68 -3.73
N SER A 147 -7.50 3.92 -3.57
CA SER A 147 -7.43 2.46 -3.67
C SER A 147 -6.99 1.99 -5.06
N LYS A 148 -7.45 2.65 -6.14
CA LYS A 148 -7.00 2.35 -7.51
C LYS A 148 -5.53 2.68 -7.74
N ILE A 149 -5.06 3.78 -7.18
CA ILE A 149 -3.66 4.19 -7.27
C ILE A 149 -2.73 3.09 -6.73
N LEU A 150 -3.12 2.46 -5.62
CA LEU A 150 -2.33 1.44 -4.95
C LEU A 150 -2.57 0.02 -5.47
N ALA A 151 -3.78 -0.29 -5.96
CA ALA A 151 -4.18 -1.63 -6.38
C ALA A 151 -3.49 -2.09 -7.66
N SER A 152 -3.19 -3.38 -7.75
CA SER A 152 -2.69 -4.01 -8.99
C SER A 152 -3.71 -3.91 -10.13
N LYS A 153 -3.21 -4.00 -11.37
CA LYS A 153 -4.06 -4.08 -12.59
C LYS A 153 -4.67 -5.46 -12.83
N THR A 154 -4.34 -6.42 -11.97
CA THR A 154 -4.72 -7.83 -12.13
C THR A 154 -5.25 -8.40 -10.84
N ASN A 155 -5.93 -9.55 -10.95
CA ASN A 155 -6.40 -10.40 -9.85
C ASN A 155 -7.55 -9.82 -8.99
N TRP A 156 -7.98 -8.59 -9.21
CA TRP A 156 -9.16 -8.05 -8.54
C TRP A 156 -10.44 -8.44 -9.28
N LEU A 157 -11.47 -8.86 -8.55
CA LEU A 157 -12.80 -9.06 -9.10
C LEU A 157 -13.36 -7.76 -9.68
N LYS A 158 -14.13 -7.90 -10.76
CA LYS A 158 -14.82 -6.75 -11.38
C LYS A 158 -15.88 -6.17 -10.46
N SER A 159 -16.05 -4.86 -10.52
CA SER A 159 -17.08 -4.11 -9.82
C SER A 159 -17.73 -3.09 -10.76
N LEU A 160 -19.03 -2.82 -10.57
CA LEU A 160 -19.73 -1.76 -11.27
C LEU A 160 -19.67 -0.43 -10.51
N ASN A 161 -19.20 -0.41 -9.27
CA ASN A 161 -19.11 0.79 -8.46
C ASN A 161 -18.06 1.74 -9.03
N ILE A 162 -18.48 2.92 -9.44
CA ILE A 162 -17.59 3.95 -10.00
C ILE A 162 -16.54 4.33 -8.97
N GLY A 163 -15.27 4.42 -9.38
CA GLY A 163 -14.13 4.71 -8.52
C GLY A 163 -13.61 3.54 -7.70
N ALA A 164 -14.34 2.41 -7.62
CA ALA A 164 -13.87 1.21 -6.94
C ALA A 164 -12.73 0.51 -7.71
N ILE A 165 -11.90 -0.27 -6.99
CA ILE A 165 -10.76 -0.98 -7.56
C ILE A 165 -11.15 -1.82 -8.76
N GLY A 166 -12.22 -2.61 -8.65
CA GLY A 166 -12.69 -3.53 -9.70
C GLY A 166 -13.33 -2.85 -10.90
N ASN A 167 -13.60 -1.54 -10.80
CA ASN A 167 -14.14 -0.76 -11.91
C ASN A 167 -13.01 -0.26 -12.80
N ASN A 168 -12.85 -0.86 -13.97
CA ASN A 168 -11.77 -0.55 -14.92
C ASN A 168 -10.36 -0.74 -14.30
N LEU A 169 -9.88 -1.97 -14.28
CA LEU A 169 -8.56 -2.33 -13.73
C LEU A 169 -7.39 -1.69 -14.49
N THR A 170 -7.57 -1.25 -15.75
CA THR A 170 -6.48 -0.73 -16.58
C THR A 170 -5.87 0.56 -16.03
N VAL A 171 -6.66 1.35 -15.29
CA VAL A 171 -6.22 2.61 -14.67
C VAL A 171 -5.67 2.44 -13.26
N ASN A 172 -5.63 1.22 -12.72
CA ASN A 172 -5.03 0.94 -11.43
C ASN A 172 -3.50 1.08 -11.47
N ASN A 173 -2.89 1.10 -10.27
CA ASN A 173 -1.45 0.99 -10.06
C ASN A 173 -0.61 2.15 -10.63
N SER A 174 -1.13 3.36 -10.61
CA SER A 174 -0.35 4.52 -11.06
C SER A 174 0.82 4.85 -10.14
N SER A 175 0.80 4.42 -8.87
CA SER A 175 1.91 4.55 -7.93
C SER A 175 2.98 3.46 -8.06
N GLY A 176 2.70 2.35 -8.76
CA GLY A 176 3.58 1.17 -8.77
C GLY A 176 3.51 0.29 -7.53
N PHE A 177 2.69 0.59 -6.52
CA PHE A 177 2.63 -0.17 -5.26
C PHE A 177 2.16 -1.62 -5.44
N THR A 178 1.29 -1.89 -6.40
CA THR A 178 0.85 -3.24 -6.80
C THR A 178 0.17 -4.03 -5.66
N ALA A 179 -0.78 -3.41 -4.94
CA ALA A 179 -1.56 -4.11 -3.93
C ALA A 179 -2.41 -5.23 -4.55
N LEU A 180 -2.28 -6.46 -4.01
CA LEU A 180 -2.95 -7.66 -4.53
C LEU A 180 -4.04 -8.15 -3.56
N PRO A 181 -5.17 -8.69 -4.07
CA PRO A 181 -6.26 -9.21 -3.25
C PRO A 181 -5.96 -10.61 -2.72
N GLY A 182 -4.99 -10.73 -1.82
CA GLY A 182 -4.54 -12.00 -1.26
C GLY A 182 -5.56 -12.70 -0.35
N GLY A 183 -6.67 -12.04 -0.03
CA GLY A 183 -7.66 -12.54 0.91
C GLY A 183 -7.17 -12.51 2.36
N THR A 184 -7.88 -13.22 3.22
CA THR A 184 -7.63 -13.23 4.66
C THR A 184 -7.83 -14.63 5.24
N ARG A 185 -7.27 -14.85 6.45
CA ARG A 185 -7.61 -15.96 7.32
C ARG A 185 -8.24 -15.43 8.60
N GLU A 186 -9.56 -15.44 8.70
CA GLU A 186 -10.26 -14.75 9.80
C GLU A 186 -11.61 -15.32 10.24
N ASN A 187 -12.08 -16.45 9.71
CA ASN A 187 -13.42 -16.94 10.03
C ASN A 187 -13.43 -18.29 10.75
N TYR A 188 -14.47 -18.45 11.59
CA TYR A 188 -14.72 -19.65 12.38
C TYR A 188 -15.19 -20.85 11.55
N ILE A 189 -15.90 -20.59 10.44
CA ILE A 189 -16.56 -21.64 9.63
C ILE A 189 -15.79 -21.88 8.34
N ARG A 190 -15.27 -20.79 7.72
CA ARG A 190 -14.43 -20.86 6.53
C ARG A 190 -13.11 -20.17 6.86
N SER A 191 -12.07 -20.95 7.16
CA SER A 191 -10.77 -20.41 7.58
C SER A 191 -10.23 -19.29 6.68
N PHE A 192 -10.59 -19.28 5.39
CA PHE A 192 -10.09 -18.34 4.41
C PHE A 192 -11.23 -17.64 3.67
N ASN A 193 -11.08 -16.32 3.48
CA ASN A 193 -12.10 -15.47 2.85
C ASN A 193 -11.50 -14.55 1.80
N SER A 194 -12.35 -14.23 0.80
CA SER A 194 -12.25 -13.01 0.01
C SER A 194 -10.98 -12.84 -0.84
N ARG A 195 -10.25 -13.93 -1.17
CA ARG A 195 -9.22 -13.83 -2.22
C ARG A 195 -9.88 -13.31 -3.49
N ASP A 196 -9.16 -12.53 -4.26
CA ASP A 196 -9.57 -11.84 -5.49
C ASP A 196 -10.54 -10.66 -5.25
N SER A 197 -11.16 -10.55 -4.06
CA SER A 197 -12.04 -9.41 -3.71
C SER A 197 -11.48 -8.47 -2.62
N THR A 198 -10.57 -8.98 -1.77
CA THR A 198 -10.01 -8.21 -0.64
C THR A 198 -8.50 -8.42 -0.54
N GLY A 199 -7.76 -7.34 -0.46
CA GLY A 199 -6.39 -7.29 0.04
C GLY A 199 -6.40 -6.79 1.49
N ALA A 200 -5.69 -7.47 2.38
CA ALA A 200 -5.56 -7.09 3.77
C ALA A 200 -4.10 -7.18 4.21
N TRP A 201 -3.64 -6.16 4.92
CA TRP A 201 -2.25 -6.07 5.38
C TRP A 201 -2.19 -5.72 6.85
N TRP A 202 -1.25 -6.31 7.56
CA TRP A 202 -0.90 -5.88 8.89
C TRP A 202 -0.08 -4.59 8.85
N SER A 203 -0.39 -3.69 9.77
CA SER A 203 0.56 -2.70 10.28
C SER A 203 1.32 -3.31 11.45
N SER A 204 2.57 -2.91 11.67
CA SER A 204 3.33 -3.27 12.88
C SER A 204 2.87 -2.51 14.12
N THR A 205 2.00 -1.51 13.96
CA THR A 205 1.47 -0.70 15.06
C THR A 205 0.45 -1.48 15.90
N LEU A 206 0.71 -1.54 17.20
CA LEU A 206 -0.19 -2.12 18.19
C LEU A 206 -1.42 -1.21 18.39
N ALA A 207 -2.63 -1.78 18.43
CA ALA A 207 -3.83 -1.05 18.79
C ALA A 207 -4.19 -1.27 20.29
N THR A 208 -4.34 -2.54 20.70
CA THR A 208 -4.63 -2.95 22.07
C THR A 208 -3.89 -4.24 22.44
N ASP A 209 -4.05 -4.74 23.63
CA ASP A 209 -3.47 -6.02 24.06
C ASP A 209 -3.92 -7.20 23.18
N THR A 210 -5.11 -7.14 22.59
CA THR A 210 -5.68 -8.24 21.78
C THR A 210 -5.80 -7.93 20.30
N THR A 211 -5.69 -6.66 19.91
CA THR A 211 -5.86 -6.20 18.52
C THR A 211 -4.66 -5.43 18.01
N SER A 212 -4.54 -5.35 16.69
CA SER A 212 -3.59 -4.50 15.99
C SER A 212 -4.24 -3.89 14.74
N ILE A 213 -3.62 -2.86 14.18
CA ILE A 213 -4.16 -2.15 13.03
C ILE A 213 -3.97 -2.99 11.77
N GLY A 214 -5.08 -3.27 11.07
CA GLY A 214 -5.10 -3.88 9.76
C GLY A 214 -5.64 -2.92 8.71
N LEU A 215 -5.01 -2.89 7.55
CA LEU A 215 -5.46 -2.13 6.38
C LEU A 215 -6.20 -3.06 5.43
N LEU A 216 -7.32 -2.60 4.87
CA LEU A 216 -8.13 -3.35 3.93
C LEU A 216 -8.39 -2.54 2.67
N MET A 217 -8.32 -3.21 1.54
CA MET A 217 -8.75 -2.72 0.24
C MET A 217 -9.73 -3.74 -0.36
N ARG A 218 -10.83 -3.28 -0.95
CA ARG A 218 -11.87 -4.16 -1.49
C ARG A 218 -12.17 -3.81 -2.94
N CYS A 219 -12.48 -4.82 -3.74
CA CYS A 219 -12.74 -4.65 -5.17
C CYS A 219 -13.90 -3.69 -5.48
N ASP A 220 -14.86 -3.58 -4.57
CA ASP A 220 -16.09 -2.77 -4.68
C ASP A 220 -16.01 -1.41 -3.96
N TYR A 221 -14.83 -1.04 -3.40
CA TYR A 221 -14.60 0.21 -2.67
C TYR A 221 -13.52 1.07 -3.33
N SER A 222 -13.61 2.38 -3.09
CA SER A 222 -12.67 3.40 -3.58
C SER A 222 -11.67 3.89 -2.52
N SER A 223 -11.75 3.37 -1.30
CA SER A 223 -10.93 3.77 -0.14
C SER A 223 -10.01 2.65 0.32
N VAL A 224 -8.98 3.05 1.08
CA VAL A 224 -8.22 2.16 1.97
C VAL A 224 -8.82 2.32 3.36
N GLU A 225 -9.19 1.21 3.97
CA GLU A 225 -9.88 1.19 5.26
C GLU A 225 -8.92 0.68 6.35
N ARG A 226 -9.04 1.21 7.57
CA ARG A 226 -8.30 0.79 8.74
C ARG A 226 -9.22 0.26 9.80
N TYR A 227 -8.85 -0.86 10.40
CA TYR A 227 -9.62 -1.48 11.46
C TYR A 227 -8.71 -2.13 12.49
N ASP A 228 -9.14 -2.10 13.75
CA ASP A 228 -8.59 -2.94 14.79
C ASP A 228 -8.96 -4.40 14.52
N LYS A 229 -7.97 -5.24 14.37
CA LYS A 229 -8.13 -6.66 14.04
C LYS A 229 -7.48 -7.54 15.10
N LEU A 230 -8.17 -8.61 15.47
CA LEU A 230 -7.64 -9.59 16.43
C LEU A 230 -6.30 -10.17 15.92
N LYS A 231 -5.31 -10.22 16.79
CA LYS A 231 -3.92 -10.59 16.46
C LYS A 231 -3.74 -11.97 15.85
N TRP A 232 -4.68 -12.88 16.09
CA TRP A 232 -4.65 -14.23 15.49
C TRP A 232 -5.09 -14.27 14.02
N LYS A 233 -5.72 -13.21 13.49
CA LYS A 233 -6.10 -13.18 12.05
C LYS A 233 -4.86 -13.25 11.16
N GLY A 234 -5.04 -13.82 9.96
CA GLY A 234 -3.97 -13.94 8.98
C GLY A 234 -4.14 -12.93 7.86
N PHE A 235 -3.17 -12.01 7.74
CA PHE A 235 -3.11 -11.00 6.69
C PHE A 235 -1.75 -11.01 5.99
N SER A 236 -1.71 -10.45 4.79
CA SER A 236 -0.47 -10.18 4.09
C SER A 236 0.40 -9.17 4.85
N VAL A 237 1.66 -9.09 4.47
CA VAL A 237 2.63 -8.14 5.01
C VAL A 237 3.31 -7.41 3.86
N ARG A 238 3.48 -6.10 4.00
CA ARG A 238 4.32 -5.26 3.16
C ARG A 238 5.45 -4.67 3.97
N CYS A 239 6.64 -4.67 3.37
CA CYS A 239 7.81 -4.10 4.00
C CYS A 239 8.20 -2.80 3.33
N ILE A 240 8.79 -1.93 4.13
CA ILE A 240 9.34 -0.63 3.77
C ILE A 240 10.82 -0.61 4.14
N LYS A 241 11.62 0.10 3.38
CA LYS A 241 13.07 0.25 3.62
C LYS A 241 13.30 1.19 4.81
N ASP A 242 14.29 0.86 5.65
CA ASP A 242 14.75 1.66 6.80
C ASP A 242 15.32 3.01 6.39
#